data_417713882988ba414a69573fee279bbe
#
_entry.id   417713882988ba414a69573fee279bbe
#
_cell.length_a   1.000
_cell.length_b   1.000
_cell.length_c   1.000
_cell.angle_alpha   90.00
_cell.angle_beta   90.00
_cell.angle_gamma   90.00
#
_symmetry.space_group_name_H-M   'P 1'
#
loop_
_entity.id
_entity.type
_entity.pdbx_description
1 polymer ?
#
loop_
_entity_poly.entity_id
_entity_poly.type
_entity_poly.pdbx_seq_one_letter_code
_entity_poly.pdbx_strand_id
1 'polypeptide(L)'
;MPSRELARRGRFDTLDAMRALALVILSVMASTAAADPCTEELSARHVAWKKASRSGIANAVEITGPLGGVTVSAVDHALVIDCSLAVSLAEAGRYFVALGIDHVNFSSAYSRRNVRGTNRPSKHSYGLAIDVHTFTGPELGSLRIDRDYEQGLGDTVDCVGAPLTQGGAVLKVLQCQLVRSGLFHLVLSPDYDDAHHDHFHLEVKPWGDRPELRSTTQAIH
;
A
#
# COMPACT_ATOMS: atom_id res chain seq x y z
N MET A 1 -46.68 -81.91 -6.83
CA MET A 1 -45.25 -81.65 -6.66
C MET A 1 -45.03 -80.26 -7.07
N PRO A 2 -44.75 -79.32 -6.19
CA PRO A 2 -44.41 -77.94 -6.52
C PRO A 2 -42.92 -77.70 -6.43
N SER A 3 -42.40 -77.03 -7.43
CA SER A 3 -41.01 -76.60 -7.57
C SER A 3 -40.72 -75.38 -6.70
N ARG A 4 -39.62 -75.40 -5.93
CA ARG A 4 -39.09 -74.29 -5.13
C ARG A 4 -38.27 -73.40 -6.00
N GLU A 5 -38.66 -72.14 -6.09
CA GLU A 5 -37.86 -71.07 -6.72
C GLU A 5 -37.10 -70.26 -5.61
N LEU A 6 -35.80 -70.34 -5.57
CA LEU A 6 -34.96 -69.71 -4.60
C LEU A 6 -34.74 -68.22 -4.97
N ALA A 7 -35.24 -67.33 -4.15
CA ALA A 7 -34.93 -65.91 -4.22
C ALA A 7 -33.47 -65.63 -3.86
N ARG A 8 -32.67 -65.17 -4.82
CA ARG A 8 -31.34 -64.57 -4.57
C ARG A 8 -31.53 -63.14 -4.11
N ARG A 9 -31.35 -62.87 -2.82
CA ARG A 9 -31.19 -61.54 -2.28
C ARG A 9 -29.77 -61.07 -2.58
N GLY A 10 -29.64 -60.05 -3.41
CA GLY A 10 -28.37 -59.35 -3.63
C GLY A 10 -27.94 -58.61 -2.33
N ARG A 11 -26.80 -59.01 -1.83
CA ARG A 11 -26.12 -58.32 -0.72
C ARG A 11 -25.46 -57.07 -1.33
N PHE A 12 -26.00 -55.91 -1.10
CA PHE A 12 -25.33 -54.66 -1.41
C PHE A 12 -24.18 -54.49 -0.43
N ASP A 13 -22.94 -54.52 -0.94
CA ASP A 13 -21.75 -54.32 -0.16
C ASP A 13 -21.68 -52.86 0.32
N THR A 14 -21.93 -52.66 1.62
CA THR A 14 -21.82 -51.36 2.28
C THR A 14 -20.39 -50.78 2.25
N LEU A 15 -19.41 -51.62 1.95
CA LEU A 15 -18.00 -51.21 1.81
C LEU A 15 -17.70 -50.40 0.53
N ASP A 16 -18.43 -50.64 -0.56
CA ASP A 16 -18.26 -49.87 -1.79
C ASP A 16 -18.89 -48.48 -1.69
N ALA A 17 -20.01 -48.33 -0.98
CA ALA A 17 -20.63 -47.04 -0.69
C ALA A 17 -19.75 -46.14 0.21
N MET A 18 -19.07 -46.73 1.19
CA MET A 18 -18.15 -45.99 2.07
C MET A 18 -16.86 -45.58 1.35
N ARG A 19 -16.34 -46.35 0.39
CA ARG A 19 -15.19 -45.99 -0.45
C ARG A 19 -15.51 -44.89 -1.42
N ALA A 20 -16.70 -44.85 -2.01
CA ALA A 20 -17.13 -43.78 -2.89
C ALA A 20 -17.32 -42.45 -2.14
N LEU A 21 -17.84 -42.49 -0.89
CA LEU A 21 -18.01 -41.31 -0.05
C LEU A 21 -16.67 -40.74 0.44
N ALA A 22 -15.68 -41.60 0.74
CA ALA A 22 -14.34 -41.18 1.15
C ALA A 22 -13.57 -40.48 0.01
N LEU A 23 -13.76 -40.91 -1.25
CA LEU A 23 -13.14 -40.29 -2.45
C LEU A 23 -13.75 -38.92 -2.78
N VAL A 24 -15.01 -38.69 -2.51
CA VAL A 24 -15.66 -37.39 -2.74
C VAL A 24 -15.27 -36.35 -1.70
N ILE A 25 -14.98 -36.76 -0.46
CA ILE A 25 -14.54 -35.84 0.61
C ILE A 25 -13.08 -35.40 0.39
N LEU A 26 -12.24 -36.20 -0.26
CA LEU A 26 -10.83 -35.88 -0.48
C LEU A 26 -10.60 -34.89 -1.63
N SER A 27 -11.60 -34.65 -2.50
CA SER A 27 -11.47 -33.76 -3.67
C SER A 27 -11.91 -32.31 -3.43
N VAL A 28 -12.31 -31.93 -2.21
CA VAL A 28 -12.75 -30.55 -1.87
C VAL A 28 -11.73 -29.82 -1.01
N MET A 29 -10.52 -30.33 -0.85
CA MET A 29 -9.38 -29.53 -0.40
C MET A 29 -8.92 -28.64 -1.56
N ALA A 30 -9.78 -27.72 -1.98
CA ALA A 30 -9.38 -26.61 -2.82
C ALA A 30 -8.32 -25.87 -2.02
N SER A 31 -7.08 -25.91 -2.49
CA SER A 31 -5.97 -25.09 -1.99
C SER A 31 -6.43 -23.64 -2.14
N THR A 32 -6.97 -23.05 -1.08
CA THR A 32 -7.12 -21.60 -0.98
C THR A 32 -5.69 -21.09 -1.00
N ALA A 33 -5.26 -20.55 -2.14
CA ALA A 33 -4.01 -19.80 -2.18
C ALA A 33 -4.06 -18.81 -1.02
N ALA A 34 -3.12 -18.94 -0.07
CA ALA A 34 -3.05 -18.04 1.05
C ALA A 34 -3.00 -16.61 0.50
N ALA A 35 -3.89 -15.74 0.97
CA ALA A 35 -3.87 -14.36 0.54
C ALA A 35 -2.53 -13.75 0.95
N ASP A 36 -2.02 -12.84 0.14
CA ASP A 36 -0.75 -12.17 0.42
C ASP A 36 -0.92 -11.27 1.66
N PRO A 37 -0.04 -11.40 2.69
CA PRO A 37 -0.19 -10.68 3.95
C PRO A 37 -0.28 -9.16 3.79
N CYS A 38 0.37 -8.59 2.78
CA CYS A 38 0.28 -7.16 2.51
C CYS A 38 -1.11 -6.76 2.01
N THR A 39 -1.70 -7.55 1.11
CA THR A 39 -3.05 -7.25 0.60
C THR A 39 -4.14 -7.55 1.63
N GLU A 40 -3.91 -8.48 2.56
CA GLU A 40 -4.76 -8.67 3.73
C GLU A 40 -4.76 -7.44 4.62
N GLU A 41 -3.57 -6.89 4.92
CA GLU A 41 -3.41 -5.65 5.70
C GLU A 41 -4.09 -4.45 5.01
N LEU A 42 -3.93 -4.33 3.69
CA LEU A 42 -4.58 -3.26 2.91
C LEU A 42 -6.11 -3.36 2.99
N SER A 43 -6.65 -4.57 2.93
CA SER A 43 -8.08 -4.85 3.06
C SER A 43 -8.58 -4.60 4.48
N ALA A 44 -7.81 -4.97 5.51
CA ALA A 44 -8.13 -4.71 6.92
C ALA A 44 -8.22 -3.21 7.23
N ARG A 45 -7.50 -2.37 6.49
CA ARG A 45 -7.59 -0.90 6.54
C ARG A 45 -8.73 -0.31 5.71
N HIS A 46 -9.60 -1.14 5.16
CA HIS A 46 -10.74 -0.74 4.33
C HIS A 46 -10.35 0.10 3.10
N VAL A 47 -9.14 -0.09 2.58
CA VAL A 47 -8.72 0.54 1.34
C VAL A 47 -9.40 -0.13 0.16
N ALA A 48 -10.01 0.64 -0.72
CA ALA A 48 -10.56 0.13 -1.98
C ALA A 48 -9.41 -0.03 -2.99
N TRP A 49 -9.20 -1.27 -3.43
CA TRP A 49 -8.14 -1.62 -4.37
C TRP A 49 -8.55 -2.78 -5.28
N LYS A 50 -7.83 -2.96 -6.37
CA LYS A 50 -7.91 -4.17 -7.19
C LYS A 50 -6.52 -4.66 -7.56
N LYS A 51 -6.40 -5.96 -7.85
CA LYS A 51 -5.15 -6.55 -8.30
C LYS A 51 -4.73 -5.93 -9.62
N ALA A 52 -3.46 -5.58 -9.73
CA ALA A 52 -2.85 -5.05 -10.94
C ALA A 52 -1.62 -5.87 -11.34
N SER A 53 -1.06 -5.55 -12.51
CA SER A 53 0.22 -6.11 -12.97
C SER A 53 1.03 -5.00 -13.62
N ARG A 54 2.26 -4.81 -13.18
CA ARG A 54 3.23 -3.89 -13.75
C ARG A 54 4.62 -4.52 -13.69
N SER A 55 5.37 -4.39 -14.77
CA SER A 55 6.74 -4.93 -14.82
C SER A 55 7.61 -4.33 -13.70
N GLY A 56 8.25 -5.17 -12.91
CA GLY A 56 9.11 -4.75 -11.79
C GLY A 56 8.40 -4.56 -10.46
N ILE A 57 7.07 -4.46 -10.41
CA ILE A 57 6.32 -4.41 -9.16
C ILE A 57 5.98 -5.85 -8.74
N ALA A 58 6.45 -6.25 -7.56
CA ALA A 58 6.27 -7.61 -7.06
C ALA A 58 4.81 -7.88 -6.66
N ASN A 59 4.17 -6.92 -5.99
CA ASN A 59 2.81 -7.04 -5.47
C ASN A 59 1.99 -5.81 -5.89
N ALA A 60 1.70 -5.73 -7.20
CA ALA A 60 1.03 -4.57 -7.79
C ALA A 60 -0.44 -4.51 -7.41
N VAL A 61 -0.87 -3.37 -6.89
CA VAL A 61 -2.26 -3.00 -6.62
C VAL A 61 -2.60 -1.69 -7.32
N GLU A 62 -3.81 -1.59 -7.84
CA GLU A 62 -4.40 -0.34 -8.29
C GLU A 62 -5.34 0.18 -7.20
N ILE A 63 -5.09 1.37 -6.72
CA ILE A 63 -5.91 2.02 -5.69
C ILE A 63 -7.12 2.66 -6.37
N THR A 64 -8.31 2.35 -5.85
CA THR A 64 -9.59 2.80 -6.44
C THR A 64 -10.42 3.66 -5.49
N GLY A 65 -9.90 3.95 -4.30
CA GLY A 65 -10.54 4.80 -3.31
C GLY A 65 -9.54 5.50 -2.41
N PRO A 66 -10.00 6.19 -1.36
CA PRO A 66 -9.13 6.90 -0.44
C PRO A 66 -8.15 5.99 0.28
N LEU A 67 -6.97 6.51 0.58
CA LEU A 67 -5.94 5.92 1.42
C LEU A 67 -5.94 6.61 2.79
N GLY A 68 -6.42 5.92 3.83
CA GLY A 68 -6.49 6.48 5.18
C GLY A 68 -7.31 7.76 5.29
N GLY A 69 -8.39 7.88 4.50
CA GLY A 69 -9.27 9.07 4.48
C GLY A 69 -8.87 10.14 3.48
N VAL A 70 -7.79 9.94 2.70
CA VAL A 70 -7.25 10.94 1.76
C VAL A 70 -7.31 10.41 0.34
N THR A 71 -7.79 11.22 -0.60
CA THR A 71 -7.74 10.92 -2.04
C THR A 71 -6.33 11.17 -2.55
N VAL A 72 -5.73 10.16 -3.18
CA VAL A 72 -4.39 10.26 -3.80
C VAL A 72 -4.56 10.09 -5.30
N SER A 73 -4.26 11.12 -6.08
CA SER A 73 -4.51 11.12 -7.52
C SER A 73 -3.41 11.80 -8.32
N ALA A 74 -3.34 11.46 -9.60
CA ALA A 74 -2.61 12.18 -10.63
C ALA A 74 -3.59 12.62 -11.73
N VAL A 75 -3.14 13.52 -12.60
CA VAL A 75 -4.01 14.11 -13.65
C VAL A 75 -4.46 13.05 -14.65
N ASP A 76 -3.56 12.17 -15.11
CA ASP A 76 -3.78 11.36 -16.32
C ASP A 76 -3.70 9.85 -16.11
N HIS A 77 -3.47 9.36 -14.88
CA HIS A 77 -3.26 7.93 -14.68
C HIS A 77 -3.71 7.42 -13.31
N ALA A 78 -4.07 6.14 -13.29
CA ALA A 78 -4.42 5.44 -12.06
C ALA A 78 -3.19 5.24 -11.16
N LEU A 79 -3.39 5.21 -9.87
CA LEU A 79 -2.35 4.89 -8.89
C LEU A 79 -2.14 3.38 -8.84
N VAL A 80 -1.14 2.90 -9.61
CA VAL A 80 -0.68 1.50 -9.60
C VAL A 80 0.68 1.43 -8.94
N ILE A 81 0.74 0.83 -7.76
CA ILE A 81 1.92 0.81 -6.89
C ILE A 81 2.11 -0.57 -6.26
N ASP A 82 3.24 -0.76 -5.59
CA ASP A 82 3.42 -1.93 -4.72
C ASP A 82 2.51 -1.82 -3.48
N CYS A 83 1.95 -2.94 -3.06
CA CYS A 83 1.09 -3.02 -1.88
C CYS A 83 1.77 -2.40 -0.64
N SER A 84 3.09 -2.55 -0.48
CA SER A 84 3.84 -1.96 0.65
C SER A 84 3.71 -0.44 0.71
N LEU A 85 3.75 0.22 -0.45
CA LEU A 85 3.56 1.68 -0.53
C LEU A 85 2.11 2.06 -0.23
N ALA A 86 1.15 1.29 -0.74
CA ALA A 86 -0.27 1.52 -0.49
C ALA A 86 -0.61 1.46 1.01
N VAL A 87 -0.08 0.46 1.74
CA VAL A 87 -0.26 0.35 3.20
C VAL A 87 0.37 1.52 3.93
N SER A 88 1.58 1.96 3.54
CA SER A 88 2.21 3.14 4.17
C SER A 88 1.44 4.41 3.94
N LEU A 89 0.93 4.63 2.74
CA LEU A 89 0.12 5.81 2.42
C LEU A 89 -1.21 5.79 3.18
N ALA A 90 -1.85 4.62 3.31
CA ALA A 90 -3.07 4.47 4.10
C ALA A 90 -2.83 4.80 5.58
N GLU A 91 -1.71 4.35 6.15
CA GLU A 91 -1.33 4.66 7.53
C GLU A 91 -0.94 6.14 7.71
N ALA A 92 -0.27 6.73 6.71
CA ALA A 92 0.09 8.15 6.71
C ALA A 92 -1.13 9.07 6.61
N GLY A 93 -2.26 8.56 6.12
CA GLY A 93 -3.52 9.29 6.00
C GLY A 93 -3.92 10.02 7.29
N ARG A 94 -3.67 9.43 8.46
CA ARG A 94 -3.93 10.08 9.77
C ARG A 94 -3.19 11.41 9.96
N TYR A 95 -1.97 11.53 9.43
CA TYR A 95 -1.19 12.77 9.51
C TYR A 95 -1.72 13.82 8.54
N PHE A 96 -2.12 13.38 7.35
CA PHE A 96 -2.76 14.27 6.37
C PHE A 96 -4.08 14.82 6.92
N VAL A 97 -4.96 13.95 7.39
CA VAL A 97 -6.28 14.34 7.95
C VAL A 97 -6.12 15.24 9.17
N ALA A 98 -5.16 14.96 10.06
CA ALA A 98 -4.90 15.79 11.24
C ALA A 98 -4.46 17.21 10.90
N LEU A 99 -3.89 17.42 9.71
CA LEU A 99 -3.52 18.74 9.17
C LEU A 99 -4.60 19.33 8.24
N GLY A 100 -5.77 18.71 8.15
CA GLY A 100 -6.88 19.18 7.32
C GLY A 100 -6.70 18.90 5.82
N ILE A 101 -5.82 17.95 5.46
CA ILE A 101 -5.56 17.53 4.08
C ILE A 101 -6.51 16.36 3.74
N ASP A 102 -7.25 16.47 2.66
CA ASP A 102 -8.15 15.45 2.13
C ASP A 102 -7.78 14.98 0.72
N HIS A 103 -6.86 15.69 0.07
CA HIS A 103 -6.39 15.36 -1.27
C HIS A 103 -4.88 15.53 -1.40
N VAL A 104 -4.23 14.54 -2.02
CA VAL A 104 -2.80 14.52 -2.35
C VAL A 104 -2.63 14.32 -3.85
N ASN A 105 -1.92 15.25 -4.50
CA ASN A 105 -1.61 15.14 -5.93
C ASN A 105 -0.15 14.72 -6.12
N PHE A 106 0.07 13.70 -6.96
CA PHE A 106 1.39 13.18 -7.28
C PHE A 106 1.67 13.21 -8.79
N SER A 107 2.94 13.27 -9.16
CA SER A 107 3.39 13.20 -10.56
C SER A 107 3.89 11.83 -10.97
N SER A 108 4.54 11.11 -10.07
CA SER A 108 5.18 9.83 -10.35
C SER A 108 5.05 8.88 -9.17
N ALA A 109 4.48 7.70 -9.42
CA ALA A 109 4.50 6.58 -8.49
C ALA A 109 5.14 5.33 -9.11
N TYR A 110 5.19 5.26 -10.44
CA TYR A 110 5.84 4.21 -11.18
C TYR A 110 6.55 4.77 -12.42
N SER A 111 7.86 4.54 -12.48
CA SER A 111 8.71 4.93 -13.62
C SER A 111 9.91 4.00 -13.73
N ARG A 112 10.08 3.33 -14.86
CA ARG A 112 11.25 2.47 -15.12
C ARG A 112 12.47 3.33 -15.44
N ARG A 113 13.22 3.69 -14.43
CA ARG A 113 14.43 4.52 -14.54
C ARG A 113 15.45 4.14 -13.48
N ASN A 114 16.69 4.49 -13.72
CA ASN A 114 17.73 4.45 -12.69
C ASN A 114 17.72 5.71 -11.83
N VAL A 115 18.30 5.61 -10.65
CA VAL A 115 18.66 6.78 -9.84
C VAL A 115 19.63 7.63 -10.65
N ARG A 116 19.40 8.95 -10.72
CA ARG A 116 20.21 9.87 -11.51
C ARG A 116 21.70 9.68 -11.23
N GLY A 117 22.50 9.58 -12.28
CA GLY A 117 23.96 9.43 -12.19
C GLY A 117 24.44 8.04 -11.75
N THR A 118 23.56 7.04 -11.68
CA THR A 118 23.91 5.67 -11.26
C THR A 118 23.32 4.63 -12.20
N ASN A 119 23.81 3.37 -12.08
CA ASN A 119 23.19 2.20 -12.72
C ASN A 119 22.19 1.47 -11.81
N ARG A 120 21.88 2.02 -10.63
CA ARG A 120 20.96 1.44 -9.67
C ARG A 120 19.52 1.80 -10.04
N PRO A 121 18.59 0.82 -10.17
CA PRO A 121 17.18 1.13 -10.41
C PRO A 121 16.59 2.00 -9.30
N SER A 122 15.79 2.98 -9.68
CA SER A 122 15.01 3.81 -8.76
C SER A 122 13.90 2.96 -8.12
N LYS A 123 13.47 3.31 -6.92
CA LYS A 123 12.32 2.69 -6.24
C LYS A 123 11.00 2.90 -6.97
N HIS A 124 10.88 3.95 -7.77
CA HIS A 124 9.76 4.10 -8.72
C HIS A 124 9.67 2.95 -9.71
N SER A 125 10.80 2.32 -10.10
CA SER A 125 10.79 1.15 -11.00
C SER A 125 10.12 -0.08 -10.38
N TYR A 126 9.94 -0.08 -9.07
CA TYR A 126 9.32 -1.14 -8.29
C TYR A 126 7.97 -0.72 -7.67
N GLY A 127 7.46 0.48 -7.97
CA GLY A 127 6.25 1.02 -7.34
C GLY A 127 6.39 1.25 -5.83
N LEU A 128 7.64 1.40 -5.33
CA LEU A 128 7.96 1.57 -3.91
C LEU A 128 8.26 3.03 -3.54
N ALA A 129 8.03 3.96 -4.46
CA ALA A 129 8.19 5.41 -4.22
C ALA A 129 7.09 6.21 -4.90
N ILE A 130 6.82 7.40 -4.37
CA ILE A 130 5.86 8.36 -4.91
C ILE A 130 6.40 9.79 -4.75
N ASP A 131 6.23 10.61 -5.80
CA ASP A 131 6.61 12.03 -5.83
C ASP A 131 5.34 12.88 -5.68
N VAL A 132 5.16 13.49 -4.51
CA VAL A 132 3.99 14.30 -4.15
C VAL A 132 4.30 15.78 -4.32
N HIS A 133 3.44 16.51 -5.03
CA HIS A 133 3.63 17.94 -5.33
C HIS A 133 2.66 18.86 -4.62
N THR A 134 1.44 18.39 -4.34
CA THR A 134 0.38 19.25 -3.82
C THR A 134 -0.44 18.53 -2.77
N PHE A 135 -0.76 19.25 -1.72
CA PHE A 135 -1.71 18.85 -0.69
C PHE A 135 -2.88 19.86 -0.70
N THR A 136 -4.10 19.36 -0.64
CA THR A 136 -5.30 20.19 -0.65
C THR A 136 -6.22 19.81 0.50
N GLY A 137 -6.91 20.79 1.05
CA GLY A 137 -7.94 20.59 2.06
C GLY A 137 -8.91 21.75 2.10
N PRO A 138 -10.13 21.57 2.64
CA PRO A 138 -11.21 22.58 2.61
C PRO A 138 -10.79 23.91 3.24
N GLU A 139 -10.09 23.86 4.37
CA GLU A 139 -9.63 25.05 5.10
C GLU A 139 -8.24 25.51 4.68
N LEU A 140 -7.41 24.58 4.14
CA LEU A 140 -6.05 24.87 3.73
C LEU A 140 -5.96 25.49 2.34
N GLY A 141 -6.96 25.25 1.48
CA GLY A 141 -6.81 25.45 0.05
C GLY A 141 -5.78 24.49 -0.54
N SER A 142 -5.01 24.95 -1.52
CA SER A 142 -3.99 24.16 -2.22
C SER A 142 -2.59 24.61 -1.81
N LEU A 143 -1.86 23.72 -1.14
CA LEU A 143 -0.45 23.89 -0.77
C LEU A 143 0.42 23.19 -1.81
N ARG A 144 1.19 23.95 -2.55
CA ARG A 144 2.15 23.45 -3.53
C ARG A 144 3.56 23.49 -2.95
N ILE A 145 4.29 22.38 -3.06
CA ILE A 145 5.61 22.26 -2.47
C ILE A 145 6.59 23.27 -3.10
N ASP A 146 6.57 23.45 -4.42
CA ASP A 146 7.43 24.39 -5.14
C ASP A 146 7.20 25.88 -4.78
N ARG A 147 6.07 26.20 -4.18
CA ARG A 147 5.68 27.58 -3.83
C ARG A 147 5.65 27.82 -2.33
N ASP A 148 5.12 26.87 -1.58
CA ASP A 148 4.73 27.07 -0.18
C ASP A 148 5.71 26.43 0.80
N TYR A 149 6.65 25.56 0.32
CA TYR A 149 7.68 25.01 1.16
C TYR A 149 8.80 26.01 1.38
N GLU A 150 9.14 26.27 2.64
CA GLU A 150 10.22 27.16 3.02
C GLU A 150 11.51 26.36 3.20
N GLN A 151 12.44 26.51 2.23
CA GLN A 151 13.74 25.85 2.26
C GLN A 151 14.67 26.42 3.35
N GLY A 152 15.63 25.62 3.77
CA GLY A 152 16.65 26.03 4.74
C GLY A 152 16.20 26.02 6.20
N LEU A 153 14.99 25.53 6.47
CA LEU A 153 14.49 25.35 7.85
C LEU A 153 14.94 24.02 8.48
N GLY A 154 15.84 23.30 7.84
CA GLY A 154 16.27 21.97 8.21
C GLY A 154 15.40 20.90 7.53
N ASP A 155 16.05 19.96 6.87
CA ASP A 155 15.45 18.82 6.17
C ASP A 155 15.28 17.60 7.07
N THR A 156 15.78 17.71 8.28
CA THR A 156 16.19 16.60 9.08
C THR A 156 15.12 16.08 10.04
N VAL A 157 15.47 14.98 10.65
CA VAL A 157 14.70 14.20 11.62
C VAL A 157 14.30 15.03 12.85
N ASP A 158 15.04 16.08 13.19
CA ASP A 158 14.81 16.95 14.33
C ASP A 158 13.74 18.02 14.11
N CYS A 159 13.33 18.24 12.84
CA CYS A 159 12.27 19.20 12.53
C CYS A 159 12.58 20.64 12.98
N VAL A 160 13.84 21.05 12.87
CA VAL A 160 14.29 22.39 13.25
C VAL A 160 13.78 23.43 12.27
N GLY A 161 13.56 24.63 12.77
CA GLY A 161 13.17 25.80 12.00
C GLY A 161 11.84 26.40 12.44
N ALA A 162 11.63 27.64 12.08
CA ALA A 162 10.43 28.41 12.35
C ALA A 162 9.86 28.96 11.04
N PRO A 163 8.91 28.24 10.42
CA PRO A 163 8.26 28.72 9.21
C PRO A 163 7.61 30.08 9.38
N LEU A 164 7.72 30.95 8.37
CA LEU A 164 7.16 32.28 8.39
C LEU A 164 5.70 32.32 7.89
N THR A 165 5.32 31.32 7.09
CA THR A 165 3.98 31.21 6.51
C THR A 165 3.19 30.05 7.09
N GLN A 166 1.86 30.13 7.04
CA GLN A 166 1.01 29.02 7.44
C GLN A 166 1.25 27.79 6.55
N GLY A 167 1.41 27.97 5.25
CA GLY A 167 1.68 26.88 4.30
C GLY A 167 3.01 26.20 4.63
N GLY A 168 4.08 26.96 4.85
CA GLY A 168 5.38 26.45 5.27
C GLY A 168 5.29 25.69 6.58
N ALA A 169 4.53 26.19 7.56
CA ALA A 169 4.33 25.50 8.83
C ALA A 169 3.64 24.14 8.66
N VAL A 170 2.58 24.06 7.86
CA VAL A 170 1.87 22.79 7.59
C VAL A 170 2.79 21.79 6.89
N LEU A 171 3.50 22.22 5.83
CA LEU A 171 4.41 21.35 5.07
C LEU A 171 5.58 20.86 5.93
N LYS A 172 6.13 21.72 6.80
CA LYS A 172 7.21 21.35 7.72
C LYS A 172 6.75 20.35 8.79
N VAL A 173 5.59 20.58 9.40
CA VAL A 173 5.01 19.64 10.37
C VAL A 173 4.73 18.30 9.71
N LEU A 174 4.18 18.31 8.49
CA LEU A 174 3.91 17.09 7.73
C LEU A 174 5.20 16.31 7.46
N GLN A 175 6.23 16.97 6.92
CA GLN A 175 7.54 16.36 6.68
C GLN A 175 8.07 15.69 7.95
N CYS A 176 8.05 16.40 9.07
CA CYS A 176 8.48 15.89 10.36
C CYS A 176 7.73 14.63 10.80
N GLN A 177 6.39 14.66 10.68
CA GLN A 177 5.57 13.52 11.04
C GLN A 177 5.86 12.31 10.15
N LEU A 178 6.01 12.50 8.84
CA LEU A 178 6.33 11.42 7.91
C LEU A 178 7.70 10.79 8.21
N VAL A 179 8.72 11.60 8.48
CA VAL A 179 10.08 11.12 8.85
C VAL A 179 10.02 10.34 10.17
N ARG A 180 9.38 10.90 11.21
CA ARG A 180 9.33 10.28 12.53
C ARG A 180 8.41 9.09 12.63
N SER A 181 7.47 8.96 11.71
CA SER A 181 6.49 7.86 11.72
C SER A 181 7.11 6.48 11.51
N GLY A 182 8.29 6.40 10.86
CA GLY A 182 8.88 5.14 10.42
C GLY A 182 8.13 4.46 9.28
N LEU A 183 7.04 5.06 8.76
CA LEU A 183 6.25 4.49 7.66
C LEU A 183 6.99 4.48 6.33
N PHE A 184 7.90 5.41 6.17
CA PHE A 184 8.74 5.55 4.98
C PHE A 184 10.20 5.29 5.32
N HIS A 185 10.87 4.54 4.45
CA HIS A 185 12.30 4.30 4.57
C HIS A 185 13.12 5.55 4.29
N LEU A 186 12.61 6.39 3.39
CA LEU A 186 13.23 7.64 2.97
C LEU A 186 12.13 8.67 2.70
N VAL A 187 12.32 9.88 3.19
CA VAL A 187 11.52 11.07 2.90
C VAL A 187 12.49 12.16 2.45
N LEU A 188 12.43 12.56 1.18
CA LEU A 188 13.20 13.68 0.67
C LEU A 188 12.28 14.88 0.48
N SER A 189 12.79 16.05 0.78
CA SER A 189 12.12 17.34 0.67
C SER A 189 12.94 18.29 -0.22
N PRO A 190 12.45 19.50 -0.52
CA PRO A 190 13.21 20.50 -1.25
C PRO A 190 14.56 20.89 -0.64
N ASP A 191 14.78 20.61 0.64
CA ASP A 191 16.08 20.86 1.28
C ASP A 191 17.16 19.83 0.92
N TYR A 192 16.78 18.72 0.27
CA TYR A 192 17.74 17.65 -0.02
C TYR A 192 18.65 17.96 -1.21
N ASP A 193 18.07 18.28 -2.37
CA ASP A 193 18.78 18.70 -3.57
C ASP A 193 17.85 19.38 -4.59
N ASP A 194 18.43 19.98 -5.65
CA ASP A 194 17.68 20.64 -6.71
C ASP A 194 16.70 19.73 -7.47
N ALA A 195 16.91 18.42 -7.45
CA ALA A 195 16.03 17.49 -8.13
C ALA A 195 14.72 17.27 -7.37
N HIS A 196 14.68 17.61 -6.08
CA HIS A 196 13.52 17.48 -5.20
C HIS A 196 12.90 18.84 -4.82
N HIS A 197 13.29 19.95 -5.52
CA HIS A 197 12.86 21.32 -5.18
C HIS A 197 11.35 21.54 -5.18
N ASP A 198 10.58 20.69 -5.86
CA ASP A 198 9.16 20.86 -6.13
C ASP A 198 8.25 19.73 -5.59
N HIS A 199 8.83 18.74 -4.87
CA HIS A 199 8.06 17.60 -4.37
C HIS A 199 8.65 16.98 -3.10
N PHE A 200 7.80 16.22 -2.40
CA PHE A 200 8.26 15.23 -1.43
C PHE A 200 8.40 13.88 -2.12
N HIS A 201 9.60 13.29 -2.07
CA HIS A 201 9.81 11.91 -2.48
C HIS A 201 9.66 10.99 -1.27
N LEU A 202 8.68 10.10 -1.32
CA LEU A 202 8.39 9.14 -0.25
C LEU A 202 8.72 7.74 -0.74
N GLU A 203 9.61 7.03 -0.03
CA GLU A 203 10.10 5.71 -0.40
C GLU A 203 9.86 4.70 0.72
N VAL A 204 9.45 3.48 0.36
CA VAL A 204 9.27 2.37 1.30
C VAL A 204 10.18 1.18 0.96
N LYS A 205 10.37 0.29 1.96
CA LYS A 205 10.92 -1.04 1.75
C LYS A 205 9.81 -2.01 1.31
N PRO A 206 10.15 -3.11 0.61
CA PRO A 206 9.20 -4.19 0.35
C PRO A 206 8.59 -4.73 1.65
N TRP A 207 7.38 -5.25 1.58
CA TRP A 207 6.62 -5.74 2.75
C TRP A 207 7.41 -6.69 3.64
N GLY A 208 8.19 -7.60 3.02
CA GLY A 208 9.02 -8.57 3.72
C GLY A 208 10.11 -7.96 4.61
N ASP A 209 10.57 -6.75 4.28
CA ASP A 209 11.68 -6.04 4.93
C ASP A 209 11.19 -4.99 5.94
N ARG A 210 9.93 -5.06 6.38
CA ARG A 210 9.27 -4.07 7.26
C ARG A 210 8.79 -4.73 8.56
N PRO A 211 9.67 -4.99 9.52
CA PRO A 211 9.32 -5.63 10.79
C PRO A 211 8.35 -4.79 11.64
N GLU A 212 8.43 -3.46 11.55
CA GLU A 212 7.62 -2.51 12.31
C GLU A 212 6.12 -2.58 11.99
N LEU A 213 5.74 -2.86 10.76
CA LEU A 213 4.33 -3.01 10.38
C LEU A 213 3.73 -4.39 10.71
N ARG A 214 4.59 -5.39 10.95
CA ARG A 214 4.15 -6.74 11.33
C ARG A 214 3.68 -6.82 12.79
N SER A 215 4.13 -5.91 13.66
CA SER A 215 3.82 -5.99 15.08
C SER A 215 2.44 -5.43 15.46
N THR A 216 1.83 -4.60 14.63
CA THR A 216 0.51 -4.00 14.89
C THR A 216 -0.64 -4.99 14.72
N THR A 217 -0.50 -6.00 13.88
CA THR A 217 -1.54 -7.02 13.64
C THR A 217 -1.61 -8.07 14.77
N GLN A 218 -0.54 -8.23 15.56
CA GLN A 218 -0.50 -9.22 16.67
C GLN A 218 -1.05 -8.69 18.01
N ALA A 219 -1.36 -7.40 18.12
CA ALA A 219 -1.81 -6.78 19.38
C ALA A 219 -3.34 -6.74 19.57
N ILE A 220 -4.12 -7.38 18.69
CA ILE A 220 -5.60 -7.38 18.74
C ILE A 220 -6.16 -8.81 18.83
N HIS A 221 -5.52 -9.67 19.65
CA HIS A 221 -6.08 -10.96 20.04
C HIS A 221 -6.16 -11.11 21.54
#